data_31cb54f219e103324a89b871bccc71eb
#
_entry.id   31cb54f219e103324a89b871bccc71eb
#
_cell.length_a   1.000
_cell.length_b   1.000
_cell.length_c   1.000
_cell.angle_alpha   90.00
_cell.angle_beta   90.00
_cell.angle_gamma   90.00
#
_symmetry.space_group_name_H-M   'P 1'
#
loop_
_entity.id
_entity.type
_entity.pdbx_description
1 polymer ?
#
loop_
_entity_poly.entity_id
_entity_poly.type
_entity_poly.pdbx_seq_one_letter_code
_entity_poly.pdbx_strand_id
1 'polypeptide(L)'
;MARETFTIEGAGAISLTAEAEGDAYAKPVLLAHGGGQTRRAWRRVVSELAQAGFRAIAFDMRGHGDSDWSPCGAYEMRDFAADLVAAASRLDQKPALVGASLGGLAGLIAAGELAPGSFASLTLVDIAPRMEPSGVMRVVGFMEEHVDSGFASPEEAADVIARYMPHRPKRGASDGLKNYLRQKSDGRFYWHWDPVFIRNIMSARQGDPDSQERQSAMLSQAAANLTLPLHLIRGGSSDLVSEEAVLHLRQLVPHAEYTDIADATHMVVGDANDAFSAAIVDFLRTHHSCDTAQPQGTREL
;
A
#
# COMPACT_ATOMS: atom_id res chain seq x y z
N MET A 1 10.01 -12.19 -16.97
CA MET A 1 9.90 -11.00 -17.86
C MET A 1 10.78 -9.89 -17.28
N ALA A 2 11.24 -8.95 -18.10
CA ALA A 2 12.04 -7.84 -17.59
C ALA A 2 11.15 -6.88 -16.79
N ARG A 3 11.65 -6.39 -15.65
CA ARG A 3 11.02 -5.34 -14.85
C ARG A 3 11.37 -4.00 -15.47
N GLU A 4 10.39 -3.16 -15.69
CA GLU A 4 10.59 -1.80 -16.20
C GLU A 4 10.29 -0.76 -15.13
N THR A 5 11.00 0.37 -15.15
CA THR A 5 10.79 1.51 -14.26
C THR A 5 10.33 2.69 -15.10
N PHE A 6 9.29 3.38 -14.64
CA PHE A 6 8.69 4.53 -15.31
C PHE A 6 8.02 5.46 -14.30
N THR A 7 7.48 6.57 -14.76
CA THR A 7 6.72 7.51 -13.92
C THR A 7 5.25 7.51 -14.30
N ILE A 8 4.39 7.64 -13.30
CA ILE A 8 2.95 7.86 -13.44
C ILE A 8 2.65 9.25 -12.91
N GLU A 9 1.88 10.03 -13.64
CA GLU A 9 1.40 11.32 -13.16
C GLU A 9 0.24 11.10 -12.19
N GLY A 10 0.45 11.48 -10.93
CA GLY A 10 -0.55 11.52 -9.87
C GLY A 10 -1.37 12.80 -9.89
N ALA A 11 -2.20 12.98 -8.87
CA ALA A 11 -3.02 14.18 -8.71
C ALA A 11 -2.15 15.41 -8.39
N GLY A 12 -2.50 16.57 -8.99
CA GLY A 12 -1.75 17.81 -8.78
C GLY A 12 -0.36 17.83 -9.40
N ALA A 13 -0.17 17.08 -10.49
CA ALA A 13 1.10 16.96 -11.23
C ALA A 13 2.26 16.37 -10.38
N ILE A 14 1.95 15.56 -9.37
CA ILE A 14 2.95 14.80 -8.62
C ILE A 14 3.44 13.65 -9.50
N SER A 15 4.75 13.48 -9.64
CA SER A 15 5.36 12.36 -10.35
C SER A 15 5.54 11.16 -9.40
N LEU A 16 4.90 10.04 -9.73
CA LEU A 16 4.99 8.80 -8.98
C LEU A 16 5.92 7.83 -9.69
N THR A 17 7.00 7.41 -9.04
CA THR A 17 7.91 6.40 -9.59
C THR A 17 7.32 5.01 -9.45
N ALA A 18 7.22 4.29 -10.55
CA ALA A 18 6.62 2.97 -10.64
C ALA A 18 7.57 1.92 -11.22
N GLU A 19 7.37 0.67 -10.84
CA GLU A 19 7.96 -0.52 -11.45
C GLU A 19 6.84 -1.46 -11.89
N ALA A 20 6.96 -2.03 -13.09
CA ALA A 20 6.01 -3.02 -13.57
C ALA A 20 6.69 -4.28 -14.10
N GLU A 21 5.97 -5.40 -14.00
CA GLU A 21 6.34 -6.71 -14.54
C GLU A 21 5.08 -7.40 -15.08
N GLY A 22 5.22 -8.22 -16.11
CA GLY A 22 4.12 -8.91 -16.80
C GLY A 22 3.89 -8.37 -18.21
N ASP A 23 2.95 -8.99 -18.93
CA ASP A 23 2.59 -8.57 -20.28
C ASP A 23 1.91 -7.20 -20.23
N ALA A 24 2.28 -6.28 -21.13
CA ALA A 24 1.75 -4.93 -21.17
C ALA A 24 0.23 -4.86 -21.41
N TYR A 25 -0.33 -5.88 -22.07
CA TYR A 25 -1.75 -5.98 -22.38
C TYR A 25 -2.54 -6.84 -21.39
N ALA A 26 -1.85 -7.46 -20.42
CA ALA A 26 -2.50 -8.22 -19.36
C ALA A 26 -3.30 -7.32 -18.42
N LYS A 27 -4.24 -7.90 -17.68
CA LYS A 27 -5.05 -7.17 -16.68
C LYS A 27 -4.18 -6.48 -15.65
N PRO A 28 -4.31 -5.16 -15.48
CA PRO A 28 -3.45 -4.40 -14.59
C PRO A 28 -3.84 -4.59 -13.12
N VAL A 29 -2.80 -4.67 -12.27
CA VAL A 29 -2.90 -4.68 -10.82
C VAL A 29 -2.02 -3.57 -10.28
N LEU A 30 -2.61 -2.56 -9.63
CA LEU A 30 -1.90 -1.51 -8.93
C LEU A 30 -1.61 -1.95 -7.49
N LEU A 31 -0.36 -1.75 -7.03
CA LEU A 31 0.07 -2.11 -5.69
C LEU A 31 0.56 -0.86 -4.95
N ALA A 32 -0.19 -0.45 -3.93
CA ALA A 32 0.06 0.72 -3.10
C ALA A 32 0.58 0.30 -1.72
N HIS A 33 1.78 0.76 -1.37
CA HIS A 33 2.48 0.38 -0.13
C HIS A 33 1.96 1.11 1.11
N GLY A 34 2.36 0.67 2.30
CA GLY A 34 2.09 1.31 3.59
C GLY A 34 3.00 2.51 3.86
N GLY A 35 2.62 3.34 4.84
CA GLY A 35 3.44 4.45 5.28
C GLY A 35 4.86 4.01 5.65
N GLY A 36 5.86 4.79 5.27
CA GLY A 36 7.27 4.48 5.50
C GLY A 36 7.85 3.34 4.63
N GLN A 37 7.07 2.76 3.74
CA GLN A 37 7.52 1.74 2.79
C GLN A 37 7.81 2.36 1.41
N THR A 38 8.16 1.51 0.45
CA THR A 38 8.34 1.85 -0.96
C THR A 38 7.74 0.76 -1.84
N ARG A 39 7.60 1.01 -3.15
CA ARG A 39 7.22 0.01 -4.15
C ARG A 39 7.99 -1.31 -4.03
N ARG A 40 9.21 -1.25 -3.48
CA ARG A 40 10.09 -2.42 -3.31
C ARG A 40 9.56 -3.44 -2.30
N ALA A 41 8.64 -3.04 -1.42
CA ALA A 41 7.96 -3.97 -0.51
C ALA A 41 7.14 -5.02 -1.29
N TRP A 42 6.68 -4.66 -2.48
CA TRP A 42 5.88 -5.52 -3.35
C TRP A 42 6.67 -6.42 -4.31
N ARG A 43 8.01 -6.38 -4.28
CA ARG A 43 8.87 -7.06 -5.28
C ARG A 43 8.49 -8.50 -5.57
N ARG A 44 8.19 -9.26 -4.52
CA ARG A 44 7.82 -10.66 -4.63
C ARG A 44 6.43 -10.81 -5.25
N VAL A 45 5.46 -10.09 -4.71
CA VAL A 45 4.06 -10.10 -5.19
C VAL A 45 3.99 -9.69 -6.66
N VAL A 46 4.77 -8.67 -7.07
CA VAL A 46 4.88 -8.25 -8.48
C VAL A 46 5.30 -9.40 -9.37
N SER A 47 6.36 -10.14 -9.00
CA SER A 47 6.84 -11.27 -9.82
C SER A 47 5.84 -12.43 -9.85
N GLU A 48 5.18 -12.73 -8.74
CA GLU A 48 4.19 -13.80 -8.66
C GLU A 48 2.92 -13.46 -9.46
N LEU A 49 2.46 -12.20 -9.40
CA LEU A 49 1.35 -11.72 -10.23
C LEU A 49 1.69 -11.77 -11.72
N ALA A 50 2.90 -11.37 -12.10
CA ALA A 50 3.37 -11.45 -13.49
C ALA A 50 3.39 -12.91 -13.99
N GLN A 51 3.86 -13.86 -13.17
CA GLN A 51 3.82 -15.29 -13.46
C GLN A 51 2.38 -15.82 -13.54
N ALA A 52 1.46 -15.23 -12.78
CA ALA A 52 0.04 -15.56 -12.82
C ALA A 52 -0.72 -14.95 -14.01
N GLY A 53 -0.03 -14.19 -14.89
CA GLY A 53 -0.59 -13.61 -16.10
C GLY A 53 -1.16 -12.21 -15.96
N PHE A 54 -0.84 -11.48 -14.88
CA PHE A 54 -1.24 -10.10 -14.66
C PHE A 54 -0.12 -9.12 -15.03
N ARG A 55 -0.50 -7.88 -15.32
CA ARG A 55 0.40 -6.72 -15.37
C ARG A 55 0.48 -6.10 -13.98
N ALA A 56 1.48 -6.45 -13.19
CA ALA A 56 1.67 -5.94 -11.84
C ALA A 56 2.45 -4.63 -11.85
N ILE A 57 1.90 -3.57 -11.26
CA ILE A 57 2.45 -2.22 -11.22
C ILE A 57 2.53 -1.77 -9.77
N ALA A 58 3.73 -1.72 -9.20
CA ALA A 58 3.98 -1.17 -7.88
C ALA A 58 4.60 0.22 -7.99
N PHE A 59 4.15 1.18 -7.21
CA PHE A 59 4.67 2.55 -7.26
C PHE A 59 4.96 3.08 -5.86
N ASP A 60 5.86 4.04 -5.77
CA ASP A 60 6.08 4.81 -4.54
C ASP A 60 4.95 5.84 -4.44
N MET A 61 4.24 5.85 -3.33
CA MET A 61 3.21 6.86 -3.07
C MET A 61 3.84 8.24 -2.88
N ARG A 62 3.09 9.33 -3.08
CA ARG A 62 3.57 10.70 -2.86
C ARG A 62 4.33 10.81 -1.55
N GLY A 63 5.40 11.58 -1.54
CA GLY A 63 6.22 11.79 -0.35
C GLY A 63 7.06 10.60 0.07
N HIS A 64 7.10 9.49 -0.71
CA HIS A 64 7.87 8.29 -0.40
C HIS A 64 8.80 7.88 -1.54
N GLY A 65 9.87 7.17 -1.18
CA GLY A 65 10.78 6.54 -2.13
C GLY A 65 11.42 7.51 -3.11
N ASP A 66 11.19 7.24 -4.39
CA ASP A 66 11.71 8.04 -5.51
C ASP A 66 10.60 8.89 -6.17
N SER A 67 9.39 8.92 -5.59
CA SER A 67 8.28 9.80 -5.99
C SER A 67 8.44 11.21 -5.43
N ASP A 68 7.77 12.17 -6.07
CA ASP A 68 7.80 13.57 -5.65
C ASP A 68 7.24 13.76 -4.24
N TRP A 69 7.84 14.70 -3.54
CA TRP A 69 7.27 15.29 -2.34
C TRP A 69 6.27 16.37 -2.71
N SER A 70 5.20 16.51 -1.91
CA SER A 70 4.20 17.55 -2.16
C SER A 70 4.78 18.94 -1.88
N PRO A 71 4.84 19.84 -2.87
CA PRO A 71 5.41 21.17 -2.67
C PRO A 71 4.56 22.04 -1.73
N CYS A 72 3.29 21.71 -1.54
CA CYS A 72 2.37 22.42 -0.63
C CYS A 72 2.05 21.61 0.64
N GLY A 73 2.71 20.47 0.87
CA GLY A 73 2.45 19.63 2.04
C GLY A 73 1.10 18.91 2.04
N ALA A 74 0.53 18.67 0.87
CA ALA A 74 -0.73 17.94 0.70
C ALA A 74 -0.53 16.43 0.91
N TYR A 75 -0.84 15.97 2.12
CA TYR A 75 -0.70 14.58 2.59
C TYR A 75 -1.93 14.09 3.34
N GLU A 76 -3.11 14.60 3.01
CA GLU A 76 -4.36 14.04 3.52
C GLU A 76 -4.66 12.70 2.85
N MET A 77 -5.49 11.86 3.46
CA MET A 77 -5.87 10.57 2.87
C MET A 77 -6.50 10.74 1.48
N ARG A 78 -7.22 11.84 1.24
CA ARG A 78 -7.80 12.16 -0.07
C ARG A 78 -6.76 12.52 -1.12
N ASP A 79 -5.62 13.06 -0.74
CA ASP A 79 -4.52 13.34 -1.69
C ASP A 79 -3.92 12.03 -2.21
N PHE A 80 -3.68 11.07 -1.30
CA PHE A 80 -3.22 9.73 -1.68
C PHE A 80 -4.28 8.99 -2.52
N ALA A 81 -5.54 9.09 -2.15
CA ALA A 81 -6.64 8.50 -2.91
C ALA A 81 -6.76 9.10 -4.33
N ALA A 82 -6.56 10.42 -4.47
CA ALA A 82 -6.56 11.09 -5.76
C ALA A 82 -5.41 10.62 -6.66
N ASP A 83 -4.23 10.31 -6.10
CA ASP A 83 -3.14 9.69 -6.86
C ASP A 83 -3.51 8.32 -7.40
N LEU A 84 -4.19 7.49 -6.59
CA LEU A 84 -4.67 6.17 -7.02
C LEU A 84 -5.65 6.29 -8.19
N VAL A 85 -6.58 7.24 -8.10
CA VAL A 85 -7.55 7.52 -9.20
C VAL A 85 -6.82 8.00 -10.45
N ALA A 86 -5.86 8.93 -10.30
CA ALA A 86 -5.07 9.43 -11.41
C ALA A 86 -4.27 8.28 -12.07
N ALA A 87 -3.60 7.45 -11.28
CA ALA A 87 -2.87 6.29 -11.79
C ALA A 87 -3.78 5.30 -12.52
N ALA A 88 -4.96 5.00 -11.98
CA ALA A 88 -5.94 4.12 -12.61
C ALA A 88 -6.44 4.68 -13.95
N SER A 89 -6.64 6.00 -14.03
CA SER A 89 -7.13 6.67 -15.26
C SER A 89 -6.14 6.65 -16.43
N ARG A 90 -4.87 6.33 -16.18
CA ARG A 90 -3.82 6.20 -17.22
C ARG A 90 -3.75 4.81 -17.83
N LEU A 91 -4.53 3.87 -17.35
CA LEU A 91 -4.56 2.50 -17.82
C LEU A 91 -5.75 2.27 -18.75
N ASP A 92 -5.55 1.49 -19.80
CA ASP A 92 -6.58 1.18 -20.79
C ASP A 92 -7.72 0.30 -20.21
N GLN A 93 -7.42 -0.42 -19.14
CA GLN A 93 -8.35 -1.29 -18.43
C GLN A 93 -8.43 -0.88 -16.96
N LYS A 94 -9.61 -1.06 -16.34
CA LYS A 94 -9.78 -0.86 -14.90
C LYS A 94 -8.84 -1.79 -14.12
N PRO A 95 -7.91 -1.26 -13.32
CA PRO A 95 -7.00 -2.09 -12.54
C PRO A 95 -7.71 -2.71 -11.34
N ALA A 96 -7.24 -3.88 -10.91
CA ALA A 96 -7.39 -4.29 -9.52
C ALA A 96 -6.45 -3.43 -8.66
N LEU A 97 -6.88 -3.08 -7.44
CA LEU A 97 -6.06 -2.34 -6.48
C LEU A 97 -5.76 -3.21 -5.28
N VAL A 98 -4.48 -3.33 -4.94
CA VAL A 98 -3.98 -3.97 -3.72
C VAL A 98 -3.30 -2.91 -2.88
N GLY A 99 -3.87 -2.58 -1.73
CA GLY A 99 -3.36 -1.52 -0.85
C GLY A 99 -3.05 -2.04 0.56
N ALA A 100 -1.82 -1.78 1.02
CA ALA A 100 -1.41 -2.08 2.38
C ALA A 100 -1.47 -0.83 3.25
N SER A 101 -2.00 -0.95 4.48
CA SER A 101 -2.02 0.16 5.44
C SER A 101 -2.43 1.48 4.78
N LEU A 102 -1.54 2.48 4.68
CA LEU A 102 -1.79 3.77 4.01
C LEU A 102 -2.39 3.59 2.61
N GLY A 103 -1.82 2.69 1.79
CA GLY A 103 -2.31 2.41 0.44
C GLY A 103 -3.72 1.82 0.42
N GLY A 104 -4.08 1.01 1.41
CA GLY A 104 -5.42 0.45 1.55
C GLY A 104 -6.43 1.49 2.06
N LEU A 105 -6.05 2.37 3.00
CA LEU A 105 -6.90 3.49 3.45
C LEU A 105 -7.21 4.44 2.29
N ALA A 106 -6.18 4.80 1.51
CA ALA A 106 -6.36 5.58 0.29
C ALA A 106 -7.25 4.85 -0.74
N GLY A 107 -7.08 3.52 -0.87
CA GLY A 107 -7.90 2.68 -1.75
C GLY A 107 -9.38 2.66 -1.38
N LEU A 108 -9.72 2.62 -0.08
CA LEU A 108 -11.11 2.73 0.39
C LEU A 108 -11.75 4.04 -0.05
N ILE A 109 -11.04 5.16 0.13
CA ILE A 109 -11.53 6.49 -0.26
C ILE A 109 -11.60 6.60 -1.79
N ALA A 110 -10.59 6.13 -2.50
CA ALA A 110 -10.56 6.17 -3.96
C ALA A 110 -11.74 5.41 -4.58
N ALA A 111 -11.98 4.17 -4.13
CA ALA A 111 -13.00 3.30 -4.70
C ALA A 111 -14.42 3.57 -4.16
N GLY A 112 -14.56 3.98 -2.89
CA GLY A 112 -15.87 4.16 -2.25
C GLY A 112 -16.38 5.59 -2.23
N GLU A 113 -15.51 6.59 -2.48
CA GLU A 113 -15.90 8.01 -2.39
C GLU A 113 -15.51 8.81 -3.64
N LEU A 114 -14.21 8.87 -4.02
CA LEU A 114 -13.74 9.80 -5.04
C LEU A 114 -14.12 9.36 -6.45
N ALA A 115 -13.96 8.09 -6.76
CA ALA A 115 -14.20 7.57 -8.11
C ALA A 115 -14.76 6.13 -8.08
N PRO A 116 -16.01 5.95 -7.62
CA PRO A 116 -16.67 4.65 -7.68
C PRO A 116 -16.66 4.09 -9.11
N GLY A 117 -16.25 2.82 -9.23
CA GLY A 117 -16.17 2.15 -10.53
C GLY A 117 -14.86 2.34 -11.30
N SER A 118 -13.86 3.05 -10.78
CA SER A 118 -12.53 3.19 -11.40
C SER A 118 -11.64 1.96 -11.20
N PHE A 119 -11.96 1.09 -10.26
CA PHE A 119 -11.23 -0.13 -9.97
C PHE A 119 -12.10 -1.36 -10.24
N ALA A 120 -11.46 -2.45 -10.62
CA ALA A 120 -12.12 -3.72 -10.88
C ALA A 120 -12.33 -4.54 -9.60
N SER A 121 -11.43 -4.42 -8.62
CA SER A 121 -11.52 -4.97 -7.27
C SER A 121 -10.61 -4.21 -6.31
N LEU A 122 -10.79 -4.41 -5.00
CA LEU A 122 -9.94 -3.86 -3.96
C LEU A 122 -9.50 -4.96 -2.99
N THR A 123 -8.18 -5.07 -2.76
CA THR A 123 -7.62 -5.89 -1.67
C THR A 123 -7.04 -4.97 -0.61
N LEU A 124 -7.54 -5.06 0.61
CA LEU A 124 -7.05 -4.38 1.80
C LEU A 124 -6.08 -5.30 2.52
N VAL A 125 -4.84 -4.85 2.72
CA VAL A 125 -3.83 -5.63 3.41
C VAL A 125 -3.59 -5.03 4.78
N ASP A 126 -4.05 -5.75 5.77
CA ASP A 126 -3.93 -5.48 7.20
C ASP A 126 -4.36 -4.06 7.60
N ILE A 127 -5.48 -3.62 7.02
CA ILE A 127 -6.20 -2.41 7.40
C ILE A 127 -7.71 -2.61 7.29
N ALA A 128 -8.45 -1.87 8.11
CA ALA A 128 -9.91 -1.82 8.09
C ALA A 128 -10.38 -0.39 8.41
N PRO A 129 -11.67 -0.02 8.18
CA PRO A 129 -12.20 1.29 8.53
C PRO A 129 -12.02 1.65 10.02
N ARG A 130 -12.08 0.64 10.90
CA ARG A 130 -11.70 0.75 12.30
C ARG A 130 -10.36 0.08 12.52
N MET A 131 -9.49 0.74 13.26
CA MET A 131 -8.16 0.23 13.60
C MET A 131 -7.90 0.44 15.09
N GLU A 132 -7.06 -0.42 15.66
CA GLU A 132 -6.65 -0.31 17.06
C GLU A 132 -5.79 0.95 17.27
N PRO A 133 -6.19 1.86 18.18
CA PRO A 133 -5.47 3.11 18.40
C PRO A 133 -4.00 2.91 18.79
N SER A 134 -3.73 1.89 19.61
CA SER A 134 -2.37 1.55 20.07
C SER A 134 -1.46 1.11 18.93
N GLY A 135 -1.97 0.29 18.01
CA GLY A 135 -1.24 -0.14 16.82
C GLY A 135 -0.92 1.03 15.89
N VAL A 136 -1.90 1.91 15.66
CA VAL A 136 -1.69 3.12 14.86
C VAL A 136 -0.63 4.02 15.49
N MET A 137 -0.68 4.24 16.83
CA MET A 137 0.32 5.05 17.52
C MET A 137 1.72 4.45 17.45
N ARG A 138 1.84 3.13 17.48
CA ARG A 138 3.12 2.44 17.34
C ARG A 138 3.72 2.69 15.95
N VAL A 139 2.93 2.61 14.89
CA VAL A 139 3.39 2.88 13.51
C VAL A 139 3.82 4.34 13.36
N VAL A 140 2.99 5.28 13.79
CA VAL A 140 3.26 6.72 13.68
C VAL A 140 4.50 7.10 14.51
N GLY A 141 4.62 6.60 15.75
CA GLY A 141 5.79 6.84 16.61
C GLY A 141 7.08 6.32 16.00
N PHE A 142 7.07 5.14 15.36
CA PHE A 142 8.21 4.64 14.61
C PHE A 142 8.61 5.58 13.46
N MET A 143 7.63 6.09 12.72
CA MET A 143 7.88 6.97 11.58
C MET A 143 8.35 8.37 12.02
N GLU A 144 7.96 8.83 13.20
CA GLU A 144 8.37 10.10 13.79
C GLU A 144 9.80 10.02 14.34
N GLU A 145 10.23 8.86 14.84
CA GLU A 145 11.54 8.68 15.45
C GLU A 145 12.65 9.08 14.46
N HIS A 146 13.51 10.00 14.88
CA HIS A 146 14.61 10.56 14.09
C HIS A 146 14.22 11.33 12.80
N VAL A 147 12.94 11.69 12.60
CA VAL A 147 12.49 12.38 11.38
C VAL A 147 13.19 13.73 11.17
N ASP A 148 13.47 14.45 12.25
CA ASP A 148 14.15 15.75 12.22
C ASP A 148 15.67 15.65 12.43
N SER A 149 16.12 14.79 13.35
CA SER A 149 17.53 14.66 13.71
C SER A 149 18.32 13.80 12.72
N GLY A 150 17.67 12.92 11.98
CA GLY A 150 18.33 11.89 11.20
C GLY A 150 19.16 10.94 12.05
N PHE A 151 19.89 10.06 11.39
CA PHE A 151 20.75 9.03 11.97
C PHE A 151 22.23 9.39 11.72
N ALA A 152 23.11 9.07 12.65
CA ALA A 152 24.55 9.22 12.45
C ALA A 152 25.10 8.18 11.47
N SER A 153 24.46 6.99 11.40
CA SER A 153 24.87 5.92 10.49
C SER A 153 23.66 5.05 10.08
N PRO A 154 23.78 4.26 9.02
CA PRO A 154 22.77 3.27 8.65
C PRO A 154 22.54 2.20 9.73
N GLU A 155 23.56 1.89 10.54
CA GLU A 155 23.47 0.93 11.64
C GLU A 155 22.52 1.44 12.74
N GLU A 156 22.57 2.75 13.06
CA GLU A 156 21.64 3.37 14.00
C GLU A 156 20.19 3.24 13.52
N ALA A 157 19.93 3.49 12.23
CA ALA A 157 18.62 3.27 11.65
C ALA A 157 18.19 1.79 11.67
N ALA A 158 19.15 0.87 11.45
CA ALA A 158 18.88 -0.58 11.54
C ALA A 158 18.45 -0.99 12.96
N ASP A 159 19.02 -0.37 13.99
CA ASP A 159 18.66 -0.63 15.39
C ASP A 159 17.26 -0.11 15.72
N VAL A 160 16.86 1.04 15.18
CA VAL A 160 15.49 1.57 15.30
C VAL A 160 14.49 0.63 14.64
N ILE A 161 14.77 0.18 13.41
CA ILE A 161 13.93 -0.79 12.70
C ILE A 161 13.82 -2.12 13.48
N ALA A 162 14.94 -2.61 14.03
CA ALA A 162 14.93 -3.86 14.80
C ALA A 162 14.11 -3.76 16.09
N ARG A 163 14.06 -2.60 16.74
CA ARG A 163 13.17 -2.35 17.89
C ARG A 163 11.70 -2.34 17.48
N TYR A 164 11.39 -1.76 16.33
CA TYR A 164 10.03 -1.75 15.81
C TYR A 164 9.56 -3.13 15.36
N MET A 165 10.47 -3.96 14.81
CA MET A 165 10.19 -5.31 14.28
C MET A 165 11.05 -6.37 14.99
N PRO A 166 10.81 -6.67 16.28
CA PRO A 166 11.68 -7.55 17.07
C PRO A 166 11.68 -9.01 16.59
N HIS A 167 10.63 -9.42 15.87
CA HIS A 167 10.50 -10.79 15.33
C HIS A 167 11.27 -11.00 14.02
N ARG A 168 11.73 -9.92 13.37
CA ARG A 168 12.57 -10.05 12.17
C ARG A 168 14.03 -10.29 12.54
N PRO A 169 14.72 -11.23 11.85
CA PRO A 169 16.17 -11.35 12.01
C PRO A 169 16.84 -9.99 11.79
N LYS A 170 17.72 -9.56 12.70
CA LYS A 170 18.58 -8.38 12.47
C LYS A 170 19.32 -8.60 11.15
N ARG A 171 18.89 -7.97 10.11
CA ARG A 171 19.71 -7.80 8.91
C ARG A 171 20.68 -6.68 9.25
N GLY A 172 22.00 -6.96 9.23
CA GLY A 172 23.02 -5.93 9.33
C GLY A 172 22.75 -4.78 8.35
N ALA A 173 23.46 -3.67 8.45
CA ALA A 173 23.36 -2.54 7.52
C ALA A 173 23.65 -3.01 6.08
N SER A 174 22.74 -3.75 5.52
CA SER A 174 22.82 -4.35 4.20
C SER A 174 22.36 -3.34 3.15
N ASP A 175 22.70 -3.61 1.88
CA ASP A 175 22.26 -2.79 0.74
C ASP A 175 20.74 -2.54 0.71
N GLY A 176 19.94 -3.38 1.38
CA GLY A 176 18.49 -3.18 1.53
C GLY A 176 18.13 -1.92 2.32
N LEU A 177 18.90 -1.54 3.35
CA LEU A 177 18.61 -0.37 4.19
C LEU A 177 18.85 0.95 3.44
N LYS A 178 19.77 0.97 2.47
CA LYS A 178 20.01 2.14 1.59
C LYS A 178 18.77 2.59 0.84
N ASN A 179 17.79 1.70 0.63
CA ASN A 179 16.53 2.06 -0.02
C ASN A 179 15.58 2.84 0.89
N TYR A 180 15.79 2.78 2.21
CA TYR A 180 14.95 3.46 3.21
C TYR A 180 15.58 4.76 3.72
N LEU A 181 16.82 5.04 3.35
CA LEU A 181 17.57 6.19 3.82
C LEU A 181 18.03 7.09 2.69
N ARG A 182 18.14 8.38 2.98
CA ARG A 182 18.74 9.39 2.11
C ARG A 182 19.83 10.12 2.90
N GLN A 183 21.06 10.10 2.42
CA GLN A 183 22.14 10.90 3.00
C GLN A 183 22.01 12.36 2.55
N LYS A 184 22.02 13.30 3.48
CA LYS A 184 22.00 14.74 3.20
C LYS A 184 23.42 15.34 3.27
N SER A 185 23.52 16.63 2.91
CA SER A 185 24.79 17.37 2.86
C SER A 185 25.47 17.53 4.23
N ASP A 186 24.74 17.36 5.32
CA ASP A 186 25.27 17.35 6.70
C ASP A 186 25.94 16.01 7.07
N GLY A 187 25.97 15.06 6.15
CA GLY A 187 26.53 13.72 6.32
C GLY A 187 25.64 12.74 7.08
N ARG A 188 24.50 13.17 7.59
CA ARG A 188 23.55 12.32 8.30
C ARG A 188 22.61 11.59 7.33
N PHE A 189 22.00 10.53 7.82
CA PHE A 189 21.03 9.71 7.09
C PHE A 189 19.63 10.02 7.58
N TYR A 190 18.69 10.19 6.66
CA TYR A 190 17.30 10.52 6.95
C TYR A 190 16.39 9.48 6.29
N TRP A 191 15.21 9.31 6.84
CA TRP A 191 14.18 8.51 6.18
C TRP A 191 13.90 9.04 4.77
N HIS A 192 13.50 8.15 3.87
CA HIS A 192 13.19 8.53 2.47
C HIS A 192 11.87 9.27 2.31
N TRP A 193 11.01 9.27 3.33
CA TRP A 193 9.72 9.96 3.25
C TRP A 193 9.80 11.42 3.68
N ASP A 194 8.81 12.22 3.20
CA ASP A 194 8.72 13.63 3.57
C ASP A 194 8.34 13.78 5.05
N PRO A 195 9.14 14.50 5.86
CA PRO A 195 8.81 14.79 7.25
C PRO A 195 7.46 15.49 7.44
N VAL A 196 6.99 16.28 6.47
CA VAL A 196 5.72 17.00 6.52
C VAL A 196 4.55 16.02 6.63
N PHE A 197 4.63 14.87 5.97
CA PHE A 197 3.62 13.81 6.05
C PHE A 197 3.35 13.38 7.50
N ILE A 198 4.41 13.08 8.27
CA ILE A 198 4.28 12.64 9.67
C ILE A 198 3.85 13.79 10.57
N ARG A 199 4.40 14.99 10.36
CA ARG A 199 4.00 16.17 11.13
C ARG A 199 2.52 16.49 10.97
N ASN A 200 1.97 16.36 9.78
CA ASN A 200 0.54 16.55 9.53
C ASN A 200 -0.32 15.56 10.33
N ILE A 201 0.06 14.27 10.36
CA ILE A 201 -0.64 13.25 11.15
C ILE A 201 -0.59 13.58 12.64
N MET A 202 0.57 13.97 13.16
CA MET A 202 0.74 14.30 14.57
C MET A 202 -0.05 15.56 14.95
N SER A 203 0.02 16.60 14.13
CA SER A 203 -0.72 17.87 14.37
C SER A 203 -2.23 17.67 14.35
N ALA A 204 -2.76 16.89 13.42
CA ALA A 204 -4.18 16.59 13.34
C ALA A 204 -4.68 15.86 14.61
N ARG A 205 -3.86 14.97 15.17
CA ARG A 205 -4.21 14.23 16.40
C ARG A 205 -4.12 15.07 17.66
N GLN A 206 -3.13 15.96 17.75
CA GLN A 206 -2.96 16.85 18.91
C GLN A 206 -4.04 17.94 18.95
N GLY A 207 -4.46 18.42 17.79
CA GLY A 207 -5.43 19.50 17.67
C GLY A 207 -6.87 19.05 17.84
N ASP A 208 -7.16 17.75 17.80
CA ASP A 208 -8.52 17.24 17.73
C ASP A 208 -8.64 15.82 18.30
N PRO A 209 -9.13 15.69 19.55
CA PRO A 209 -9.34 14.39 20.18
C PRO A 209 -10.24 13.42 19.39
N ASP A 210 -11.20 13.95 18.63
CA ASP A 210 -12.17 13.16 17.88
C ASP A 210 -11.70 12.85 16.45
N SER A 211 -10.48 13.26 16.08
CA SER A 211 -9.93 13.10 14.72
C SER A 211 -9.94 11.64 14.25
N GLN A 212 -9.61 10.71 15.15
CA GLN A 212 -9.59 9.27 14.84
C GLN A 212 -10.99 8.72 14.62
N GLU A 213 -11.96 9.13 15.40
CA GLU A 213 -13.35 8.70 15.25
C GLU A 213 -13.96 9.24 13.94
N ARG A 214 -13.69 10.51 13.60
CA ARG A 214 -14.10 11.08 12.31
C ARG A 214 -13.46 10.39 11.13
N GLN A 215 -12.17 10.06 11.22
CA GLN A 215 -11.47 9.28 10.18
C GLN A 215 -12.11 7.89 10.02
N SER A 216 -12.38 7.19 11.14
CA SER A 216 -13.04 5.89 11.12
C SER A 216 -14.45 5.95 10.54
N ALA A 217 -15.23 7.01 10.85
CA ALA A 217 -16.56 7.21 10.28
C ALA A 217 -16.49 7.46 8.76
N MET A 218 -15.56 8.29 8.29
CA MET A 218 -15.34 8.55 6.87
C MET A 218 -14.96 7.27 6.12
N LEU A 219 -14.02 6.49 6.66
CA LEU A 219 -13.59 5.23 6.06
C LEU A 219 -14.71 4.19 6.06
N SER A 220 -15.52 4.13 7.12
CA SER A 220 -16.69 3.25 7.20
C SER A 220 -17.74 3.61 6.15
N GLN A 221 -17.98 4.91 5.93
CA GLN A 221 -18.89 5.35 4.89
C GLN A 221 -18.35 5.00 3.50
N ALA A 222 -17.06 5.21 3.24
CA ALA A 222 -16.44 4.82 1.97
C ALA A 222 -16.54 3.31 1.75
N ALA A 223 -16.29 2.49 2.78
CA ALA A 223 -16.43 1.04 2.71
C ALA A 223 -17.88 0.61 2.40
N ALA A 224 -18.88 1.21 3.05
CA ALA A 224 -20.29 0.91 2.82
C ALA A 224 -20.77 1.22 1.38
N ASN A 225 -20.09 2.11 0.67
CA ASN A 225 -20.37 2.44 -0.72
C ASN A 225 -19.75 1.45 -1.73
N LEU A 226 -18.90 0.53 -1.28
CA LEU A 226 -18.22 -0.40 -2.18
C LEU A 226 -19.18 -1.44 -2.77
N THR A 227 -19.21 -1.52 -4.09
CA THR A 227 -19.97 -2.55 -4.83
C THR A 227 -19.06 -3.52 -5.58
N LEU A 228 -17.76 -3.20 -5.69
CA LEU A 228 -16.76 -4.02 -6.34
C LEU A 228 -16.33 -5.19 -5.42
N PRO A 229 -15.76 -6.29 -5.96
CA PRO A 229 -15.18 -7.35 -5.15
C PRO A 229 -14.15 -6.80 -4.17
N LEU A 230 -14.33 -7.12 -2.88
CA LEU A 230 -13.45 -6.69 -1.80
C LEU A 230 -12.82 -7.90 -1.13
N HIS A 231 -11.51 -7.84 -0.89
CA HIS A 231 -10.76 -8.81 -0.12
C HIS A 231 -10.05 -8.13 1.05
N LEU A 232 -10.23 -8.66 2.25
CA LEU A 232 -9.44 -8.29 3.42
C LEU A 232 -8.45 -9.41 3.73
N ILE A 233 -7.16 -9.09 3.71
CA ILE A 233 -6.09 -9.96 4.20
C ILE A 233 -5.60 -9.40 5.52
N ARG A 234 -5.67 -10.19 6.60
CA ARG A 234 -5.23 -9.81 7.95
C ARG A 234 -4.01 -10.63 8.35
N GLY A 235 -3.05 -10.01 9.02
CA GLY A 235 -2.04 -10.76 9.76
C GLY A 235 -2.61 -11.29 11.07
N GLY A 236 -2.53 -12.59 11.31
CA GLY A 236 -3.11 -13.25 12.51
C GLY A 236 -2.60 -12.64 13.83
N SER A 237 -1.39 -12.09 13.83
CA SER A 237 -0.79 -11.35 14.96
C SER A 237 -0.82 -9.82 14.76
N SER A 238 -1.75 -9.31 13.94
CA SER A 238 -1.89 -7.85 13.74
C SER A 238 -2.32 -7.15 15.02
N ASP A 239 -1.65 -6.05 15.32
CA ASP A 239 -2.03 -5.10 16.38
C ASP A 239 -2.79 -3.88 15.84
N LEU A 240 -3.07 -3.85 14.55
CA LEU A 240 -3.86 -2.81 13.88
C LEU A 240 -5.30 -3.22 13.60
N VAL A 241 -5.51 -4.48 13.21
CA VAL A 241 -6.82 -4.99 12.81
C VAL A 241 -7.23 -6.10 13.77
N SER A 242 -8.15 -5.77 14.70
CA SER A 242 -8.77 -6.73 15.60
C SER A 242 -9.84 -7.57 14.90
N GLU A 243 -10.30 -8.64 15.55
CA GLU A 243 -11.43 -9.43 15.05
C GLU A 243 -12.71 -8.59 14.96
N GLU A 244 -12.92 -7.67 15.91
CA GLU A 244 -14.04 -6.73 15.88
C GLU A 244 -13.98 -5.81 14.66
N ALA A 245 -12.78 -5.37 14.27
CA ALA A 245 -12.59 -4.57 13.05
C ALA A 245 -12.93 -5.36 11.78
N VAL A 246 -12.58 -6.65 11.74
CA VAL A 246 -12.97 -7.57 10.64
C VAL A 246 -14.49 -7.73 10.59
N LEU A 247 -15.13 -8.00 11.73
CA LEU A 247 -16.58 -8.14 11.81
C LEU A 247 -17.29 -6.86 11.38
N HIS A 248 -16.80 -5.70 11.82
CA HIS A 248 -17.34 -4.42 11.42
C HIS A 248 -17.25 -4.20 9.89
N LEU A 249 -16.10 -4.48 9.28
CA LEU A 249 -15.96 -4.37 7.81
C LEU A 249 -16.94 -5.30 7.08
N ARG A 250 -17.10 -6.54 7.54
CA ARG A 250 -18.02 -7.51 6.92
C ARG A 250 -19.49 -7.15 7.09
N GLN A 251 -19.84 -6.37 8.14
CA GLN A 251 -21.18 -5.79 8.27
C GLN A 251 -21.43 -4.67 7.26
N LEU A 252 -20.41 -3.83 7.01
CA LEU A 252 -20.48 -2.75 6.01
C LEU A 252 -20.48 -3.29 4.58
N VAL A 253 -19.71 -4.35 4.32
CA VAL A 253 -19.50 -4.96 3.00
C VAL A 253 -19.72 -6.47 3.10
N PRO A 254 -20.99 -6.94 3.06
CA PRO A 254 -21.31 -8.36 3.28
C PRO A 254 -20.69 -9.32 2.27
N HIS A 255 -20.34 -8.84 1.08
CA HIS A 255 -19.68 -9.62 0.02
C HIS A 255 -18.13 -9.62 0.14
N ALA A 256 -17.57 -9.01 1.18
CA ALA A 256 -16.13 -9.01 1.39
C ALA A 256 -15.61 -10.42 1.69
N GLU A 257 -14.60 -10.84 0.93
CA GLU A 257 -13.81 -12.03 1.24
C GLU A 257 -12.79 -11.73 2.33
N TYR A 258 -12.43 -12.74 3.11
CA TYR A 258 -11.51 -12.59 4.22
C TYR A 258 -10.50 -13.74 4.27
N THR A 259 -9.24 -13.38 4.44
CA THR A 259 -8.14 -14.32 4.65
C THR A 259 -7.32 -13.89 5.86
N ASP A 260 -7.13 -14.81 6.82
CA ASP A 260 -6.22 -14.64 7.95
C ASP A 260 -4.90 -15.35 7.66
N ILE A 261 -3.79 -14.64 7.80
CA ILE A 261 -2.46 -15.21 7.60
C ILE A 261 -1.86 -15.48 8.99
N ALA A 262 -1.90 -16.73 9.40
CA ALA A 262 -1.34 -17.15 10.69
C ALA A 262 0.10 -16.65 10.88
N ASP A 263 0.46 -16.26 12.08
CA ASP A 263 1.78 -15.79 12.50
C ASP A 263 2.32 -14.54 11.77
N ALA A 264 1.53 -13.92 10.87
CA ALA A 264 1.91 -12.65 10.23
C ALA A 264 1.54 -11.46 11.13
N THR A 265 2.43 -10.46 11.17
CA THR A 265 2.21 -9.17 11.83
C THR A 265 1.70 -8.12 10.83
N HIS A 266 1.51 -6.86 11.28
CA HIS A 266 1.15 -5.75 10.40
C HIS A 266 2.10 -5.55 9.19
N MET A 267 3.34 -6.00 9.29
CA MET A 267 4.34 -5.88 8.22
C MET A 267 4.34 -7.03 7.21
N VAL A 268 3.18 -7.69 7.01
CA VAL A 268 3.01 -8.84 6.11
C VAL A 268 3.51 -8.60 4.69
N VAL A 269 3.39 -7.38 4.17
CA VAL A 269 3.84 -6.99 2.80
C VAL A 269 5.35 -6.98 2.67
N GLY A 270 6.15 -7.08 3.56
CA GLY A 270 7.62 -7.12 3.41
C GLY A 270 8.21 -8.46 3.78
N ASP A 271 7.38 -9.38 4.25
CA ASP A 271 7.81 -10.71 4.65
C ASP A 271 7.74 -11.68 3.48
N ALA A 272 8.67 -12.64 3.46
CA ALA A 272 8.65 -13.73 2.49
C ALA A 272 7.55 -14.74 2.88
N ASN A 273 6.29 -14.32 2.76
CA ASN A 273 5.15 -15.13 3.13
C ASN A 273 4.42 -15.61 1.86
N ASP A 274 4.58 -16.90 1.54
CA ASP A 274 3.97 -17.53 0.36
C ASP A 274 2.44 -17.48 0.43
N ALA A 275 1.87 -17.66 1.63
CA ALA A 275 0.42 -17.63 1.82
C ALA A 275 -0.18 -16.26 1.53
N PHE A 276 0.55 -15.17 1.82
CA PHE A 276 0.12 -13.81 1.54
C PHE A 276 -0.02 -13.55 0.02
N SER A 277 1.03 -13.86 -0.72
CA SER A 277 1.02 -13.67 -2.18
C SER A 277 -0.01 -14.59 -2.86
N ALA A 278 -0.13 -15.85 -2.40
CA ALA A 278 -1.11 -16.79 -2.91
C ALA A 278 -2.54 -16.28 -2.71
N ALA A 279 -2.87 -15.74 -1.53
CA ALA A 279 -4.20 -15.18 -1.25
C ALA A 279 -4.58 -14.05 -2.22
N ILE A 280 -3.61 -13.16 -2.55
CA ILE A 280 -3.84 -12.10 -3.55
C ILE A 280 -4.08 -12.72 -4.94
N VAL A 281 -3.22 -13.63 -5.37
CA VAL A 281 -3.32 -14.26 -6.71
C VAL A 281 -4.63 -15.02 -6.88
N ASP A 282 -5.03 -15.78 -5.87
CA ASP A 282 -6.27 -16.60 -5.91
C ASP A 282 -7.51 -15.72 -5.98
N PHE A 283 -7.58 -14.66 -5.18
CA PHE A 283 -8.66 -13.69 -5.25
C PHE A 283 -8.73 -13.02 -6.63
N LEU A 284 -7.59 -12.57 -7.16
CA LEU A 284 -7.56 -11.93 -8.47
C LEU A 284 -7.94 -12.88 -9.59
N ARG A 285 -7.55 -14.14 -9.55
CA ARG A 285 -7.97 -15.15 -10.52
C ARG A 285 -9.46 -15.42 -10.48
N THR A 286 -10.05 -15.44 -9.29
CA THR A 286 -11.49 -15.65 -9.12
C THR A 286 -12.32 -14.52 -9.73
N HIS A 287 -11.91 -13.28 -9.53
CA HIS A 287 -12.68 -12.11 -9.96
C HIS A 287 -12.21 -11.50 -11.29
N HIS A 288 -11.03 -11.88 -11.77
CA HIS A 288 -10.43 -11.34 -12.99
C HIS A 288 -9.89 -12.48 -13.86
N SER A 289 -10.77 -13.38 -14.32
CA SER A 289 -10.40 -14.45 -15.25
C SER A 289 -9.54 -13.88 -16.38
N CYS A 290 -8.31 -14.34 -16.51
CA CYS A 290 -7.53 -14.12 -17.70
C CYS A 290 -8.18 -14.98 -18.80
N ASP A 291 -9.04 -14.38 -19.63
CA ASP A 291 -9.37 -14.99 -20.91
C ASP A 291 -8.04 -15.12 -21.67
N THR A 292 -7.46 -16.29 -21.64
CA THR A 292 -6.45 -16.68 -22.61
C THR A 292 -7.18 -16.70 -23.95
N ALA A 293 -7.19 -15.57 -24.64
CA ALA A 293 -7.60 -15.50 -26.03
C ALA A 293 -6.67 -16.44 -26.79
N GLN A 294 -7.15 -17.66 -27.08
CA GLN A 294 -6.50 -18.50 -28.09
C GLN A 294 -6.46 -17.66 -29.37
N PRO A 295 -5.30 -17.54 -30.04
CA PRO A 295 -5.25 -16.92 -31.34
C PRO A 295 -6.23 -17.68 -32.23
N GLN A 296 -7.29 -16.99 -32.68
CA GLN A 296 -8.22 -17.54 -33.65
C GLN A 296 -7.41 -17.93 -34.88
N GLY A 297 -7.42 -19.22 -35.16
CA GLY A 297 -6.71 -19.81 -36.26
C GLY A 297 -6.97 -19.04 -37.57
N THR A 298 -5.88 -18.78 -38.27
CA THR A 298 -5.85 -18.39 -39.66
C THR A 298 -6.82 -19.26 -40.44
N ARG A 299 -7.92 -18.66 -40.90
CA ARG A 299 -8.72 -19.25 -42.02
C ARG A 299 -7.83 -19.12 -43.26
N GLU A 300 -7.27 -20.24 -43.68
CA GLU A 300 -6.81 -20.37 -45.06
C GLU A 300 -7.99 -20.26 -45.99
N LEU A 301 -7.88 -19.40 -46.97
CA LEU A 301 -8.65 -19.38 -48.23
C LEU A 301 -7.89 -20.11 -49.30
#